data_af0d813c46d1bad599a9f475187ae789
#
_entry.id   af0d813c46d1bad599a9f475187ae789
#
_cell.length_a   1.000
_cell.length_b   1.000
_cell.length_c   1.000
_cell.angle_alpha   90.00
_cell.angle_beta   90.00
_cell.angle_gamma   90.00
#
_symmetry.space_group_name_H-M   'P 1'
#
loop_
_entity.id
_entity.type
_entity.pdbx_description
1 polymer ?
#
loop_
_entity_poly.entity_id
_entity_poly.type
_entity_poly.pdbx_seq_one_letter_code
_entity_poly.pdbx_strand_id
1 'polypeptide(L)'
;MVMFLSGCLNSSSILFTGESKNWSANYVVTNLNGENHDYTFTLTYKGDNPSEVGKVKYKFSVSSGGGSGETELSGHKEITHKSISNGAVPQKDETINVTVEWKGIKEEL
;
A
#
# COMPACT_ATOMS: atom_id res chain seq x y z
N MET A 1 13.93 8.57 -4.84
CA MET A 1 13.88 8.72 -3.38
C MET A 1 13.17 7.53 -2.78
N VAL A 2 13.80 6.89 -1.82
CA VAL A 2 13.21 5.75 -1.14
C VAL A 2 12.60 6.22 0.17
N MET A 3 11.36 5.85 0.41
CA MET A 3 10.69 6.15 1.66
C MET A 3 10.34 4.87 2.39
N PHE A 4 10.33 4.96 3.69
CA PHE A 4 9.95 3.84 4.52
C PHE A 4 8.53 4.02 5.01
N LEU A 5 7.76 2.96 4.98
CA LEU A 5 6.49 2.93 5.68
C LEU A 5 6.77 2.67 7.15
N SER A 6 6.46 3.66 7.97
CA SER A 6 6.63 3.56 9.41
C SER A 6 5.39 2.95 10.04
N GLY A 7 5.59 2.00 10.94
CA GLY A 7 4.47 1.35 11.61
C GLY A 7 4.06 2.09 12.87
N CYS A 8 2.77 2.25 13.02
CA CYS A 8 2.13 2.71 14.25
C CYS A 8 1.25 1.59 14.79
N LEU A 9 1.46 1.20 16.03
CA LEU A 9 0.72 0.12 16.65
C LEU A 9 -0.30 0.67 17.63
N ASN A 10 -1.54 0.23 17.49
CA ASN A 10 -2.52 0.36 18.56
C ASN A 10 -2.96 -1.05 18.99
N SER A 11 -3.99 -1.16 19.83
CA SER A 11 -4.35 -2.42 20.47
C SER A 11 -4.69 -3.56 19.49
N SER A 12 -5.14 -3.25 18.28
CA SER A 12 -5.63 -4.27 17.34
C SER A 12 -5.19 -4.05 15.90
N SER A 13 -4.35 -3.04 15.63
CA SER A 13 -3.95 -2.77 14.26
C SER A 13 -2.55 -2.17 14.19
N ILE A 14 -1.94 -2.34 13.02
CA ILE A 14 -0.67 -1.71 12.68
C ILE A 14 -0.90 -0.91 11.40
N LEU A 15 -0.46 0.34 11.39
CA LEU A 15 -0.54 1.21 10.22
C LEU A 15 0.87 1.53 9.72
N PHE A 16 1.10 1.26 8.44
CA PHE A 16 2.32 1.68 7.75
C PHE A 16 1.95 2.76 6.74
N THR A 17 2.73 3.82 6.69
CA THR A 17 2.50 4.92 5.76
C THR A 17 3.78 5.31 5.06
N GLY A 18 3.64 5.80 3.85
CA GLY A 18 4.78 6.31 3.09
C GLY A 18 4.30 7.12 1.91
N GLU A 19 5.23 7.83 1.28
CA GLU A 19 4.88 8.61 0.11
C GLU A 19 6.08 8.79 -0.81
N SER A 20 5.77 9.11 -2.05
CA SER A 20 6.73 9.53 -3.05
C SER A 20 6.27 10.87 -3.61
N LYS A 21 6.87 11.30 -4.71
CA LYS A 21 6.52 12.57 -5.33
C LYS A 21 5.04 12.66 -5.71
N ASN A 22 4.50 11.60 -6.32
CA ASN A 22 3.15 11.63 -6.88
C ASN A 22 2.15 10.72 -6.18
N TRP A 23 2.60 9.92 -5.21
CA TRP A 23 1.75 8.92 -4.57
C TRP A 23 1.95 8.88 -3.08
N SER A 24 0.93 8.47 -2.37
CA SER A 24 1.03 8.09 -0.97
C SER A 24 0.43 6.71 -0.79
N ALA A 25 0.90 5.99 0.22
CA ALA A 25 0.44 4.62 0.47
C ALA A 25 0.18 4.41 1.96
N ASN A 26 -0.87 3.65 2.23
CA ASN A 26 -1.18 3.16 3.57
C ASN A 26 -1.32 1.65 3.51
N TYR A 27 -0.78 0.97 4.49
CA TYR A 27 -0.92 -0.47 4.63
C TYR A 27 -1.38 -0.73 6.07
N VAL A 28 -2.57 -1.24 6.22
CA VAL A 28 -3.19 -1.46 7.53
C VAL A 28 -3.40 -2.94 7.75
N VAL A 29 -2.92 -3.44 8.88
CA VAL A 29 -3.15 -4.81 9.31
C VAL A 29 -4.03 -4.74 10.54
N THR A 30 -5.19 -5.38 10.49
CA THR A 30 -6.15 -5.39 11.60
C THR A 30 -6.39 -6.80 12.08
N ASN A 31 -7.07 -6.89 13.22
CA ASN A 31 -7.41 -8.17 13.86
C ASN A 31 -6.16 -8.97 14.25
N LEU A 32 -5.20 -8.29 14.87
CA LEU A 32 -3.90 -8.86 15.18
C LEU A 32 -3.97 -10.06 16.12
N ASN A 33 -4.99 -10.11 16.98
CA ASN A 33 -5.16 -11.17 17.97
C ASN A 33 -6.05 -12.32 17.48
N GLY A 34 -6.58 -12.22 16.27
CA GLY A 34 -7.40 -13.26 15.67
C GLY A 34 -6.59 -14.26 14.89
N GLU A 35 -7.24 -15.34 14.47
CA GLU A 35 -6.60 -16.33 13.61
C GLU A 35 -6.38 -15.80 12.19
N ASN A 36 -7.28 -14.92 11.73
CA ASN A 36 -7.18 -14.29 10.44
C ASN A 36 -6.91 -12.81 10.62
N HIS A 37 -6.04 -12.27 9.80
CA HIS A 37 -5.68 -10.86 9.81
C HIS A 37 -6.17 -10.20 8.52
N ASP A 38 -6.75 -9.02 8.64
CA ASP A 38 -7.20 -8.24 7.49
C ASP A 38 -6.09 -7.28 7.09
N TYR A 39 -5.77 -7.28 5.80
CA TYR A 39 -4.75 -6.40 5.22
C TYR A 39 -5.43 -5.48 4.23
N THR A 40 -5.21 -4.18 4.38
CA THR A 40 -5.75 -3.19 3.46
C THR A 40 -4.62 -2.30 2.98
N PHE A 41 -4.33 -2.36 1.69
CA PHE A 41 -3.36 -1.50 1.04
C PHE A 41 -4.12 -0.43 0.26
N THR A 42 -3.84 0.84 0.53
CA THR A 42 -4.46 1.96 -0.17
C THR A 42 -3.35 2.80 -0.79
N LEU A 43 -3.46 3.04 -2.08
CA LEU A 43 -2.54 3.87 -2.83
C LEU A 43 -3.30 5.09 -3.33
N THR A 44 -2.81 6.28 -3.00
CA THR A 44 -3.47 7.54 -3.33
C THR A 44 -2.61 8.39 -4.25
N TYR A 45 -3.18 8.83 -5.36
CA TYR A 45 -2.53 9.76 -6.25
C TYR A 45 -2.59 11.17 -5.67
N LYS A 46 -1.44 11.84 -5.61
CA LYS A 46 -1.32 13.18 -5.00
C LYS A 46 -1.61 14.32 -5.97
N GLY A 47 -1.65 14.03 -7.27
CA GLY A 47 -1.87 15.06 -8.28
C GLY A 47 -3.32 15.52 -8.38
N ASP A 48 -3.53 16.55 -9.16
CA ASP A 48 -4.85 17.18 -9.28
C ASP A 48 -5.78 16.50 -10.28
N ASN A 49 -5.21 15.75 -11.20
CA ASN A 49 -5.98 15.21 -12.32
C ASN A 49 -5.82 13.69 -12.46
N PRO A 50 -6.52 12.92 -11.63
CA PRO A 50 -6.39 11.46 -11.67
C PRO A 50 -6.82 10.83 -13.01
N SER A 51 -7.70 11.49 -13.75
CA SER A 51 -8.14 10.95 -15.05
C SER A 51 -7.04 10.92 -16.09
N GLU A 52 -5.97 11.69 -15.92
CA GLU A 52 -4.83 11.68 -16.83
C GLU A 52 -3.81 10.58 -16.51
N VAL A 53 -3.95 9.93 -15.37
CA VAL A 53 -2.99 8.91 -14.95
C VAL A 53 -3.07 7.65 -15.81
N GLY A 54 -4.27 7.26 -16.19
CA GLY A 54 -4.49 6.06 -16.97
C GLY A 54 -4.29 4.80 -16.15
N LYS A 55 -3.68 3.80 -16.78
CA LYS A 55 -3.47 2.50 -16.15
C LYS A 55 -2.31 2.55 -15.16
N VAL A 56 -2.53 2.00 -13.98
CA VAL A 56 -1.56 1.97 -12.89
C VAL A 56 -1.24 0.53 -12.55
N LYS A 57 0.04 0.21 -12.50
CA LYS A 57 0.54 -1.05 -11.98
C LYS A 57 1.16 -0.79 -10.62
N TYR A 58 0.82 -1.60 -9.65
CA TYR A 58 1.40 -1.45 -8.31
C TYR A 58 1.82 -2.79 -7.75
N LYS A 59 2.81 -2.73 -6.86
CA LYS A 59 3.29 -3.90 -6.16
C LYS A 59 3.73 -3.47 -4.77
N PHE A 60 3.38 -4.27 -3.78
CA PHE A 60 3.88 -4.08 -2.42
C PHE A 60 4.37 -5.43 -1.89
N SER A 61 5.46 -5.38 -1.12
CA SER A 61 6.04 -6.60 -0.54
C SER A 61 6.34 -6.39 0.92
N VAL A 62 5.99 -7.41 1.70
CA VAL A 62 6.27 -7.50 3.13
C VAL A 62 6.91 -8.87 3.38
N SER A 63 7.46 -9.08 4.58
CA SER A 63 8.09 -10.36 4.92
C SER A 63 7.12 -11.53 4.84
N SER A 64 5.85 -11.30 5.08
CA SER A 64 4.82 -12.35 5.05
C SER A 64 4.19 -12.55 3.68
N GLY A 65 4.64 -11.83 2.66
CA GLY A 65 4.07 -11.94 1.33
C GLY A 65 4.00 -10.59 0.62
N GLY A 66 2.87 -10.28 0.07
CA GLY A 66 2.67 -9.02 -0.64
C GLY A 66 1.52 -9.13 -1.62
N GLY A 67 1.44 -8.19 -2.51
CA GLY A 67 0.42 -8.18 -3.53
C GLY A 67 0.79 -7.29 -4.69
N SER A 68 0.06 -7.42 -5.77
CA SER A 68 0.22 -6.58 -6.95
C SER A 68 -1.10 -6.48 -7.69
N GLY A 69 -1.22 -5.48 -8.53
CA GLY A 69 -2.40 -5.33 -9.34
C GLY A 69 -2.18 -4.30 -10.43
N GLU A 70 -3.18 -4.22 -11.30
CA GLU A 70 -3.22 -3.25 -12.37
C GLU A 70 -4.65 -2.74 -12.49
N THR A 71 -4.83 -1.43 -12.49
CA THR A 71 -6.16 -0.83 -12.58
C THR A 71 -6.07 0.58 -13.13
N GLU A 72 -7.20 1.15 -13.49
CA GLU A 72 -7.29 2.55 -13.88
C GLU A 72 -7.97 3.33 -12.76
N LEU A 73 -7.51 4.57 -12.54
CA LEU A 73 -8.09 5.42 -11.51
C LEU A 73 -9.51 5.87 -11.87
N SER A 74 -9.80 6.04 -13.15
CA SER A 74 -11.14 6.40 -13.65
C SER A 74 -11.76 7.61 -12.92
N GLY A 75 -10.94 8.63 -12.67
CA GLY A 75 -11.38 9.84 -11.98
C GLY A 75 -11.33 9.78 -10.47
N HIS A 76 -11.03 8.62 -9.90
CA HIS A 76 -10.80 8.48 -8.47
C HIS A 76 -9.32 8.63 -8.16
N LYS A 77 -8.99 9.03 -6.94
CA LYS A 77 -7.59 9.18 -6.54
C LYS A 77 -7.03 7.97 -5.81
N GLU A 78 -7.88 7.03 -5.42
CA GLU A 78 -7.45 5.91 -4.57
C GLU A 78 -7.63 4.56 -5.25
N ILE A 79 -6.67 3.68 -4.95
CA ILE A 79 -6.72 2.26 -5.29
C ILE A 79 -6.64 1.51 -3.98
N THR A 80 -7.57 0.58 -3.76
CA THR A 80 -7.60 -0.22 -2.53
C THR A 80 -7.46 -1.70 -2.88
N HIS A 81 -6.56 -2.37 -2.18
CA HIS A 81 -6.33 -3.80 -2.32
C HIS A 81 -6.51 -4.44 -0.94
N LYS A 82 -7.49 -5.31 -0.81
CA LYS A 82 -7.79 -5.98 0.46
C LYS A 82 -7.49 -7.46 0.37
N SER A 83 -6.99 -8.01 1.46
CA SER A 83 -6.76 -9.44 1.55
C SER A 83 -6.90 -9.90 2.99
N ILE A 84 -7.08 -11.21 3.15
CA ILE A 84 -7.17 -11.86 4.47
C ILE A 84 -6.13 -12.97 4.49
N SER A 85 -5.42 -13.08 5.59
CA SER A 85 -4.41 -14.12 5.75
C SER A 85 -4.38 -14.61 7.19
N ASN A 86 -4.06 -15.88 7.37
CA ASN A 86 -3.78 -16.45 8.69
C ASN A 86 -2.28 -16.60 8.95
N GLY A 87 -1.46 -15.98 8.11
CA GLY A 87 -0.01 -16.04 8.23
C GLY A 87 0.55 -15.07 9.24
N ALA A 88 1.86 -14.89 9.18
CA ALA A 88 2.58 -14.00 10.09
C ALA A 88 2.16 -12.55 9.88
N VAL A 89 2.12 -11.80 10.99
CA VAL A 89 1.83 -10.36 10.97
C VAL A 89 3.17 -9.62 10.83
N PRO A 90 3.25 -8.57 9.97
CA PRO A 90 4.47 -7.77 9.88
C PRO A 90 4.78 -7.10 11.21
N GLN A 91 6.08 -6.97 11.51
CA GLN A 91 6.52 -6.23 12.68
C GLN A 91 6.32 -4.74 12.43
N LYS A 92 6.04 -3.98 13.49
CA LYS A 92 5.79 -2.54 13.34
C LYS A 92 7.01 -1.76 12.84
N ASP A 93 8.21 -2.31 12.98
CA ASP A 93 9.46 -1.70 12.50
C ASP A 93 9.89 -2.25 11.14
N GLU A 94 9.08 -3.08 10.53
CA GLU A 94 9.36 -3.65 9.22
C GLU A 94 9.25 -2.60 8.13
N THR A 95 10.09 -2.73 7.09
CA THR A 95 9.99 -1.92 5.90
C THR A 95 9.13 -2.63 4.87
N ILE A 96 8.13 -1.92 4.36
CA ILE A 96 7.30 -2.43 3.28
C ILE A 96 7.72 -1.71 2.00
N ASN A 97 8.03 -2.48 0.97
CA ASN A 97 8.46 -1.93 -0.32
C ASN A 97 7.25 -1.78 -1.23
N VAL A 98 7.05 -0.58 -1.75
CA VAL A 98 5.94 -0.29 -2.66
C VAL A 98 6.49 0.30 -3.94
N THR A 99 6.05 -0.23 -5.07
CA THR A 99 6.41 0.27 -6.40
C THR A 99 5.12 0.61 -7.14
N VAL A 100 5.11 1.77 -7.78
CA VAL A 100 4.00 2.22 -8.62
C VAL A 100 4.53 2.59 -10.00
N GLU A 101 3.85 2.14 -11.04
CA GLU A 101 4.24 2.42 -12.41
C GLU A 101 3.03 2.87 -13.22
N TRP A 102 3.18 3.99 -13.91
CA TRP A 102 2.14 4.53 -14.80
C TRP A 102 2.79 5.36 -15.89
N LYS A 103 2.28 5.27 -17.11
CA LYS A 103 2.79 6.05 -18.25
C LYS A 103 4.30 5.96 -18.43
N GLY A 104 4.88 4.80 -18.15
CA GLY A 104 6.32 4.63 -18.25
C GLY A 104 7.12 5.25 -17.11
N ILE A 105 6.46 5.79 -16.10
CA ILE A 105 7.07 6.38 -14.91
C ILE A 105 6.99 5.38 -13.77
N LYS A 106 8.07 5.25 -13.02
CA LYS A 106 8.12 4.33 -11.87
C LYS A 106 8.55 5.09 -10.64
N GLU A 107 7.81 4.92 -9.55
CA GLU A 107 8.16 5.49 -8.24
C GLU A 107 8.18 4.41 -7.18
N GLU A 108 9.04 4.62 -6.18
CA GLU A 108 9.14 3.76 -5.02
C GLU A 108 8.79 4.56 -3.77
N LEU A 109 7.98 3.94 -2.91
CA LEU A 109 7.54 4.58 -1.67
C LEU A 109 8.17 3.91 -0.47
#